data_781de86f03f78efd9d27723b7e40c335
#
_entry.id   781de86f03f78efd9d27723b7e40c335
#
_cell.length_a   1.000
_cell.length_b   1.000
_cell.length_c   1.000
_cell.angle_alpha   90.00
_cell.angle_beta   90.00
_cell.angle_gamma   90.00
#
_symmetry.space_group_name_H-M   'P 1'
#
loop_
_entity.id
_entity.type
_entity.pdbx_description
1 polymer ?
#
loop_
_entity_poly.entity_id
_entity_poly.type
_entity_poly.pdbx_seq_one_letter_code
_entity_poly.pdbx_strand_id
1 'polypeptide(L)'
;MNKSIFIGRMATDPKVMSSVGKKTVAYFRIAVERKFRQEGAPNVDYFSCVTFGERAEFVAKYFYKGKKIALEGEMHNDNYT
;
A
#
# COMPACT_ATOMS: atom_id res chain seq x y z
N MET A 1 -15.67 6.44 -11.39
CA MET A 1 -14.52 6.55 -10.50
C MET A 1 -14.42 5.30 -9.65
N ASN A 2 -13.31 4.63 -9.71
CA ASN A 2 -13.12 3.37 -9.01
C ASN A 2 -12.42 3.60 -7.68
N LYS A 3 -13.13 3.36 -6.61
CA LYS A 3 -12.57 3.42 -5.28
C LYS A 3 -12.61 2.05 -4.64
N SER A 4 -11.53 1.67 -4.03
CA SER A 4 -11.43 0.40 -3.32
C SER A 4 -10.93 0.64 -1.91
N ILE A 5 -11.43 -0.16 -0.99
CA ILE A 5 -10.97 -0.13 0.40
C ILE A 5 -10.21 -1.42 0.64
N PHE A 6 -8.98 -1.28 1.08
CA PHE A 6 -8.11 -2.42 1.39
C PHE A 6 -7.82 -2.44 2.88
N ILE A 7 -8.03 -3.58 3.48
CA ILE A 7 -7.68 -3.81 4.89
C ILE A 7 -6.64 -4.91 4.90
N GLY A 8 -5.49 -4.61 5.44
CA GLY A 8 -4.40 -5.58 5.44
C GLY A 8 -3.28 -5.16 6.36
N ARG A 9 -2.09 -5.70 6.09
CA ARG A 9 -0.90 -5.37 6.86
C ARG A 9 0.19 -4.87 5.93
N MET A 10 1.01 -4.01 6.45
CA MET A 10 2.21 -3.57 5.73
C MET A 10 3.12 -4.77 5.50
N ALA A 11 3.41 -5.05 4.26
CA ALA A 11 4.32 -6.14 3.91
C ALA A 11 5.77 -5.68 3.91
N THR A 12 5.98 -4.37 3.80
CA THR A 12 7.31 -3.76 3.83
C THR A 12 7.26 -2.49 4.66
N ASP A 13 8.42 -2.02 5.09
CA ASP A 13 8.52 -0.66 5.58
C ASP A 13 8.35 0.29 4.39
N PRO A 14 7.79 1.48 4.59
CA PRO A 14 7.67 2.41 3.48
C PRO A 14 9.03 2.91 3.03
N LYS A 15 9.19 2.99 1.73
CA LYS A 15 10.36 3.62 1.12
C LYS A 15 9.97 5.03 0.76
N VAL A 16 10.62 5.99 1.38
CA VAL A 16 10.24 7.39 1.26
C VAL A 16 11.30 8.15 0.49
N MET A 17 10.85 8.93 -0.47
CA MET A 17 11.73 9.76 -1.27
C MET A 17 11.23 11.20 -1.20
N SER A 18 12.16 12.09 -0.95
CA SER A 18 11.85 13.51 -0.84
C SER A 18 13.01 14.30 -1.42
N SER A 19 12.71 15.31 -2.20
CA SER A 19 13.73 16.18 -2.72
C SER A 19 13.25 17.62 -2.69
N VAL A 20 14.22 18.52 -2.68
CA VAL A 20 13.93 19.96 -2.59
C VAL A 20 13.02 20.39 -3.74
N GLY A 21 11.94 21.05 -3.38
CA GLY A 21 10.98 21.56 -4.36
C GLY A 21 10.02 20.54 -4.93
N LYS A 22 10.08 19.29 -4.45
CA LYS A 22 9.20 18.22 -4.93
C LYS A 22 8.43 17.62 -3.78
N LYS A 23 7.28 17.04 -4.11
CA LYS A 23 6.45 16.38 -3.11
C LYS A 23 7.15 15.11 -2.61
N THR A 24 6.93 14.82 -1.35
CA THR A 24 7.35 13.55 -0.77
C THR A 24 6.54 12.43 -1.42
N VAL A 25 7.21 11.31 -1.67
CA VAL A 25 6.58 10.11 -2.24
C VAL A 25 6.91 8.94 -1.34
N ALA A 26 5.93 8.13 -1.04
CA ALA A 26 6.14 6.91 -0.25
C ALA A 26 5.66 5.71 -1.05
N TYR A 27 6.50 4.69 -1.12
CA TYR A 27 6.21 3.41 -1.76
C TYR A 27 6.16 2.33 -0.70
N PHE A 28 5.15 1.50 -0.77
CA PHE A 28 5.05 0.37 0.15
C PHE A 28 4.19 -0.72 -0.46
N ARG A 29 4.23 -1.89 0.17
CA ARG A 29 3.38 -3.01 -0.24
C ARG A 29 2.51 -3.41 0.92
N ILE A 30 1.29 -3.80 0.61
CA ILE A 30 0.37 -4.32 1.60
C ILE A 30 0.02 -5.76 1.28
N ALA A 31 -0.25 -6.52 2.33
CA ALA A 31 -0.70 -7.90 2.23
C ALA A 31 -2.16 -7.94 2.69
N VAL A 32 -3.04 -8.40 1.81
CA VAL A 32 -4.47 -8.45 2.08
C VAL A 32 -4.91 -9.90 2.04
N GLU A 33 -5.54 -10.38 3.09
CA GLU A 33 -6.03 -11.74 3.13
C GLU A 33 -7.25 -11.88 2.25
N ARG A 34 -7.31 -13.00 1.53
CA ARG A 34 -8.47 -13.33 0.72
C ARG A 34 -9.61 -13.80 1.61
N LYS A 35 -10.82 -13.44 1.24
CA LYS A 35 -12.02 -13.88 1.93
C LYS A 35 -12.24 -15.39 1.79
N PHE A 36 -11.93 -15.91 0.62
CA PHE A 36 -12.11 -17.33 0.33
C PHE A 36 -10.75 -17.99 0.23
N ARG A 37 -10.56 -19.01 1.04
CA ARG A 37 -9.33 -19.77 1.04
C ARG A 37 -9.53 -21.01 0.20
N GLN A 38 -8.61 -21.24 -0.72
CA GLN A 38 -8.57 -22.48 -1.45
C GLN A 38 -7.43 -23.30 -0.87
N GLU A 39 -7.70 -24.55 -0.65
CA GLU A 39 -6.69 -25.48 -0.14
C GLU A 39 -5.52 -25.52 -1.10
N GLY A 40 -4.31 -25.34 -0.58
CA GLY A 40 -3.09 -25.35 -1.37
C GLY A 40 -2.79 -24.05 -2.10
N ALA A 41 -3.65 -23.03 -2.00
CA ALA A 41 -3.43 -21.75 -2.65
C ALA A 41 -3.00 -20.69 -1.65
N PRO A 42 -2.23 -19.67 -2.09
CA PRO A 42 -1.92 -18.56 -1.22
C PRO A 42 -3.19 -17.86 -0.75
N ASN A 43 -3.21 -17.49 0.52
CA ASN A 43 -4.36 -16.79 1.10
C ASN A 43 -4.22 -15.27 1.09
N VAL A 44 -3.14 -14.78 0.54
CA VAL A 44 -2.77 -13.38 0.63
C VAL A 44 -2.46 -12.83 -0.73
N ASP A 45 -3.01 -11.67 -1.03
CA ASP A 45 -2.65 -10.90 -2.20
C ASP A 45 -1.79 -9.71 -1.77
N TYR A 46 -0.80 -9.38 -2.58
CA TYR A 46 0.09 -8.26 -2.34
C TYR A 46 -0.21 -7.16 -3.33
N PHE A 47 -0.28 -5.95 -2.82
CA PHE A 47 -0.52 -4.77 -3.64
C PHE A 47 0.59 -3.75 -3.42
N SER A 48 1.08 -3.19 -4.51
CA SER A 48 2.04 -2.09 -4.44
C SER A 48 1.27 -0.78 -4.33
N CYS A 49 1.68 0.05 -3.41
CA CYS A 49 1.01 1.31 -3.14
C CYS A 49 1.99 2.47 -3.26
N VAL A 50 1.48 3.60 -3.68
CA VAL A 50 2.23 4.84 -3.74
C VAL A 50 1.36 5.97 -3.22
N THR A 51 1.95 6.83 -2.40
CA THR A 51 1.29 8.01 -1.89
C THR A 51 2.18 9.22 -2.07
N PHE A 52 1.57 10.39 -2.07
CA PHE A 52 2.26 11.64 -2.33
C PHE A 52 1.93 12.69 -1.28
N GLY A 53 2.83 13.64 -1.09
CA GLY A 53 2.60 14.81 -0.26
C GLY A 53 2.37 14.47 1.20
N GLU A 54 1.36 15.06 1.79
CA GLU A 54 1.07 14.89 3.21
C GLU A 54 0.75 13.44 3.57
N ARG A 55 0.09 12.73 2.68
CA ARG A 55 -0.19 11.31 2.90
C ARG A 55 1.09 10.50 2.96
N ALA A 56 2.05 10.82 2.10
CA ALA A 56 3.34 10.14 2.11
C ALA A 56 4.09 10.41 3.41
N GLU A 57 4.02 11.64 3.89
CA GLU A 57 4.66 12.00 5.15
C GLU A 57 4.00 11.28 6.33
N PHE A 58 2.69 11.15 6.30
CA PHE A 58 1.96 10.39 7.31
C PHE A 58 2.38 8.92 7.31
N VAL A 59 2.45 8.32 6.13
CA VAL A 59 2.88 6.92 5.99
C VAL A 59 4.30 6.74 6.51
N ALA A 60 5.20 7.64 6.14
CA ALA A 60 6.58 7.59 6.59
C ALA A 60 6.70 7.64 8.11
N LYS A 61 5.83 8.40 8.74
CA LYS A 61 5.88 8.64 10.17
C LYS A 61 5.26 7.52 10.99
N TYR A 62 4.16 6.96 10.51
CA TYR A 62 3.35 6.05 11.32
C TYR A 62 3.28 4.62 10.83
N PHE A 63 3.61 4.36 9.58
CA PHE A 63 3.47 3.01 9.03
C PHE A 63 4.80 2.26 9.09
N TYR A 64 4.72 0.97 9.38
CA TYR A 64 5.88 0.10 9.45
C TYR A 64 5.47 -1.32 9.08
N LYS A 65 6.45 -2.13 8.71
CA LYS A 65 6.22 -3.52 8.34
C LYS A 65 5.46 -4.26 9.44
N GLY A 66 4.40 -4.93 9.06
CA GLY A 66 3.56 -5.70 9.97
C GLY A 66 2.39 -4.94 10.56
N LYS A 67 2.37 -3.61 10.41
CA LYS A 67 1.27 -2.81 10.94
C LYS A 67 -0.01 -3.09 10.17
N LYS A 68 -1.11 -3.28 10.91
CA LYS A 68 -2.42 -3.44 10.31
C LYS A 68 -2.95 -2.06 9.89
N ILE A 69 -3.42 -1.98 8.66
CA ILE A 69 -3.85 -0.71 8.07
C ILE A 69 -5.12 -0.90 7.26
N ALA A 70 -5.81 0.21 7.06
CA ALA A 70 -6.93 0.28 6.13
C ALA A 70 -6.64 1.43 5.17
N LEU A 71 -6.77 1.16 3.88
CA LEU A 71 -6.48 2.13 2.83
C LEU A 71 -7.67 2.27 1.89
N GLU A 72 -7.93 3.50 1.50
CA GLU A 72 -8.84 3.78 0.41
C GLU A 72 -8.02 4.30 -0.76
N GLY A 73 -8.28 3.75 -1.93
CA GLY A 73 -7.54 4.16 -3.10
C GLY A 73 -8.21 3.77 -4.38
N GLU A 74 -7.64 4.20 -5.49
CA GLU A 74 -8.10 3.83 -6.81
C GLU A 74 -7.20 2.73 -7.35
N MET A 75 -7.82 1.73 -7.95
CA MET A 75 -7.06 0.71 -8.67
C MET A 75 -6.90 1.16 -10.10
N HIS A 76 -5.67 1.15 -10.54
CA HIS A 76 -5.34 1.43 -11.92
C HIS A 76 -4.92 0.15 -12.61
N ASN A 77 -5.58 -0.15 -13.71
CA ASN A 77 -5.27 -1.32 -14.48
C ASN A 77 -4.14 -1.03 -15.46
N ASP A 78 -3.14 -0.36 -14.98
CA ASP A 78 -1.98 -0.08 -15.78
C ASP A 78 -0.95 -1.15 -15.51
N ASN A 79 -0.37 -1.64 -16.56
CA ASN A 79 0.68 -2.63 -16.41
C ASN A 79 1.97 -1.95 -16.01
N TYR A 80 1.93 -1.31 -14.89
CA TYR A 80 3.15 -0.78 -14.31
C TYR A 80 3.88 -1.92 -13.68
N THR A 81 4.89 -2.18 -14.23
CA THR A 81 5.78 -3.13 -13.60
C THR A 81 7.03 -2.40 -13.20
#